data_b78c8458571b5cf7722e2af9abcd34ee
#
_entry.id   b78c8458571b5cf7722e2af9abcd34ee
#
_cell.length_a   1.000
_cell.length_b   1.000
_cell.length_c   1.000
_cell.angle_alpha   90.00
_cell.angle_beta   90.00
_cell.angle_gamma   90.00
#
_symmetry.space_group_name_H-M   'P 1'
#
loop_
_entity.id
_entity.type
_entity.pdbx_description
1 polymer ?
#
loop_
_entity_poly.entity_id
_entity_poly.type
_entity_poly.pdbx_seq_one_letter_code
_entity_poly.pdbx_strand_id
1 'polypeptide(L)'
;MISTLASLVKSFFGKVPKEDATPPAGDAAFAQAIALHQQGALDRAETLYAKALATEPCHFGALSMLGVLCYQTNRAQRAVELLARAVAIDPVQPGTHSNLALALNAVGRGRDAVESCDRAIAIDPACVEAYSNRGNSLWGLGRRDEALESYARALAFDPDHAQTHWNEGFLRLQLGQFDAGWPKQEWRWHLPHLAASRRPFTQPLWLGKEDVAGRTLLVHAEQGLGDTIQFCRYAKLVAALGARVVLEVQPPLKGLLANLEGVNQLVARGEPLPPFDLHTPLMSLPLALGTKLDAIPSESAYVRCDPDAILRWREKLGPSTLPRIGLVWQGTADNKSVPLAQMLGLVSPVAQFFSFQQGVSVADQALLDSHPEIRQDAAGLHNFADAPLLALMDLVISVDTSVAHLAGAMGKATWVPLPYNPDWRWLLEREDCPWYPGMRLFRQPAPEDWGCVITQVRKEITARFG
;
A
#
# COMPACT_ATOMS: atom_id res chain seq x y z
N MET A 1 -6.98 12.18 -3.11
CA MET A 1 -8.33 12.14 -3.74
C MET A 1 -9.09 13.48 -3.65
N ILE A 2 -8.99 14.25 -2.56
CA ILE A 2 -9.72 15.54 -2.41
C ILE A 2 -9.15 16.67 -3.29
N SER A 3 -7.84 16.69 -3.58
CA SER A 3 -7.25 17.71 -4.47
C SER A 3 -7.73 17.62 -5.92
N THR A 4 -8.03 16.42 -6.39
CA THR A 4 -8.61 16.18 -7.72
C THR A 4 -10.01 16.76 -7.85
N LEU A 5 -10.78 16.78 -6.77
CA LEU A 5 -12.12 17.38 -6.75
C LEU A 5 -12.07 18.89 -6.90
N ALA A 6 -11.15 19.56 -6.21
CA ALA A 6 -11.00 21.01 -6.27
C ALA A 6 -10.52 21.49 -7.66
N SER A 7 -9.62 20.74 -8.29
CA SER A 7 -9.16 20.99 -9.66
C SER A 7 -10.28 20.76 -10.68
N LEU A 8 -11.00 19.65 -10.56
CA LEU A 8 -12.15 19.32 -11.40
C LEU A 8 -13.28 20.36 -11.30
N VAL A 9 -13.61 20.76 -10.09
CA VAL A 9 -14.64 21.81 -9.86
C VAL A 9 -14.22 23.15 -10.47
N LYS A 10 -12.94 23.53 -10.37
CA LYS A 10 -12.44 24.74 -11.05
C LYS A 10 -12.56 24.66 -12.57
N SER A 11 -12.33 23.53 -13.20
CA SER A 11 -12.44 23.38 -14.66
C SER A 11 -13.89 23.46 -15.14
N PHE A 12 -14.87 23.06 -14.31
CA PHE A 12 -16.30 23.14 -14.63
C PHE A 12 -16.89 24.57 -14.44
N PHE A 13 -16.40 25.33 -13.47
CA PHE A 13 -16.95 26.67 -13.16
C PHE A 13 -16.26 27.83 -13.87
N GLY A 14 -15.34 27.59 -14.81
CA GLY A 14 -14.71 28.64 -15.63
C GLY A 14 -15.67 29.44 -16.51
N LYS A 15 -16.95 29.07 -16.56
CA LYS A 15 -18.06 29.87 -17.17
C LYS A 15 -19.25 29.88 -16.24
N VAL A 16 -19.27 30.83 -15.31
CA VAL A 16 -20.50 31.19 -14.58
C VAL A 16 -21.49 31.81 -15.61
N PRO A 17 -22.69 31.25 -15.81
CA PRO A 17 -23.71 31.93 -16.61
C PRO A 17 -24.12 33.19 -15.90
N LYS A 18 -24.39 34.28 -16.69
CA LYS A 18 -24.95 35.51 -16.19
C LYS A 18 -26.27 35.23 -15.46
N GLU A 19 -26.42 35.84 -14.29
CA GLU A 19 -27.69 35.93 -13.55
C GLU A 19 -28.81 36.46 -14.47
N ASP A 20 -29.86 35.62 -14.69
CA ASP A 20 -31.23 36.04 -14.99
C ASP A 20 -32.18 34.92 -15.46
N ALA A 21 -31.85 33.65 -15.22
CA ALA A 21 -32.82 32.58 -15.42
C ALA A 21 -32.77 31.57 -14.25
N THR A 22 -33.94 31.20 -13.72
CA THR A 22 -34.02 30.08 -12.77
C THR A 22 -33.37 28.86 -13.42
N PRO A 23 -32.31 28.28 -12.84
CA PRO A 23 -31.61 27.15 -13.46
C PRO A 23 -32.58 25.98 -13.66
N PRO A 24 -32.44 25.17 -14.72
CA PRO A 24 -33.20 23.96 -14.89
C PRO A 24 -33.15 23.11 -13.63
N ALA A 25 -34.21 22.39 -13.32
CA ALA A 25 -34.29 21.57 -12.07
C ALA A 25 -33.14 20.57 -11.94
N GLY A 26 -32.56 20.11 -13.07
CA GLY A 26 -31.36 19.29 -13.14
C GLY A 26 -30.11 20.03 -12.64
N ASP A 27 -29.88 21.24 -13.09
CA ASP A 27 -28.73 22.07 -12.71
C ASP A 27 -28.73 22.43 -11.23
N ALA A 28 -29.90 22.73 -10.65
CA ALA A 28 -30.04 23.05 -9.22
C ALA A 28 -29.68 21.81 -8.35
N ALA A 29 -30.16 20.61 -8.73
CA ALA A 29 -29.82 19.36 -8.06
C ALA A 29 -28.30 19.06 -8.20
N PHE A 30 -27.75 19.28 -9.39
CA PHE A 30 -26.32 19.10 -9.67
C PHE A 30 -25.43 20.04 -8.83
N ALA A 31 -25.74 21.32 -8.76
CA ALA A 31 -25.00 22.29 -7.96
C ALA A 31 -25.00 21.92 -6.46
N GLN A 32 -26.15 21.51 -5.93
CA GLN A 32 -26.26 21.03 -4.56
C GLN A 32 -25.46 19.72 -4.33
N ALA A 33 -25.49 18.82 -5.31
CA ALA A 33 -24.72 17.56 -5.26
C ALA A 33 -23.22 17.82 -5.17
N ILE A 34 -22.69 18.78 -5.95
CA ILE A 34 -21.26 19.17 -5.89
C ILE A 34 -20.89 19.68 -4.48
N ALA A 35 -21.71 20.56 -3.90
CA ALA A 35 -21.44 21.10 -2.58
C ALA A 35 -21.38 20.00 -1.50
N LEU A 36 -22.30 19.02 -1.56
CA LEU A 36 -22.29 17.88 -0.64
C LEU A 36 -21.12 16.94 -0.90
N HIS A 37 -20.75 16.73 -2.16
CA HIS A 37 -19.58 15.92 -2.52
C HIS A 37 -18.28 16.51 -1.96
N GLN A 38 -18.12 17.85 -2.05
CA GLN A 38 -16.99 18.57 -1.46
C GLN A 38 -16.94 18.49 0.07
N GLN A 39 -18.10 18.40 0.73
CA GLN A 39 -18.22 18.19 2.17
C GLN A 39 -18.01 16.73 2.61
N GLY A 40 -17.82 15.82 1.66
CA GLY A 40 -17.68 14.38 1.96
C GLY A 40 -19.01 13.67 2.23
N ALA A 41 -20.16 14.32 2.05
CA ALA A 41 -21.49 13.74 2.22
C ALA A 41 -21.89 12.92 0.99
N LEU A 42 -21.13 11.83 0.71
CA LEU A 42 -21.16 11.10 -0.56
C LEU A 42 -22.52 10.49 -0.89
N ASP A 43 -23.22 9.87 0.05
CA ASP A 43 -24.54 9.25 -0.19
C ASP A 43 -25.59 10.29 -0.59
N ARG A 44 -25.54 11.45 0.03
CA ARG A 44 -26.44 12.55 -0.28
C ARG A 44 -26.11 13.16 -1.64
N ALA A 45 -24.82 13.31 -1.95
CA ALA A 45 -24.37 13.79 -3.26
C ALA A 45 -24.81 12.84 -4.38
N GLU A 46 -24.66 11.52 -4.18
CA GLU A 46 -25.09 10.49 -5.12
C GLU A 46 -26.57 10.58 -5.43
N THR A 47 -27.40 10.71 -4.39
CA THR A 47 -28.85 10.85 -4.55
C THR A 47 -29.22 12.07 -5.42
N LEU A 48 -28.52 13.19 -5.25
CA LEU A 48 -28.79 14.40 -6.04
C LEU A 48 -28.23 14.30 -7.47
N TYR A 49 -27.07 13.67 -7.69
CA TYR A 49 -26.60 13.37 -9.04
C TYR A 49 -27.57 12.45 -9.78
N ALA A 50 -28.08 11.41 -9.11
CA ALA A 50 -29.09 10.54 -9.69
C ALA A 50 -30.39 11.29 -10.03
N LYS A 51 -30.82 12.23 -9.18
CA LYS A 51 -31.99 13.11 -9.45
C LYS A 51 -31.75 14.01 -10.66
N ALA A 52 -30.56 14.59 -10.80
CA ALA A 52 -30.22 15.39 -11.98
C ALA A 52 -30.28 14.55 -13.26
N LEU A 53 -29.76 13.31 -13.22
CA LEU A 53 -29.79 12.38 -14.36
C LEU A 53 -31.19 11.83 -14.65
N ALA A 54 -32.08 11.74 -13.67
CA ALA A 54 -33.48 11.39 -13.88
C ALA A 54 -34.22 12.49 -14.63
N THR A 55 -33.85 13.75 -14.41
CA THR A 55 -34.43 14.91 -15.11
C THR A 55 -33.81 15.08 -16.50
N GLU A 56 -32.48 14.93 -16.58
CA GLU A 56 -31.70 15.07 -17.80
C GLU A 56 -30.69 13.91 -17.93
N PRO A 57 -31.05 12.81 -18.61
CA PRO A 57 -30.18 11.62 -18.72
C PRO A 57 -28.82 11.85 -19.37
N CYS A 58 -28.68 12.95 -20.14
CA CYS A 58 -27.44 13.35 -20.81
C CYS A 58 -26.75 14.54 -20.12
N HIS A 59 -27.08 14.83 -18.87
CA HIS A 59 -26.41 15.90 -18.11
C HIS A 59 -24.92 15.55 -17.88
N PHE A 60 -24.04 16.14 -18.70
CA PHE A 60 -22.61 15.86 -18.74
C PHE A 60 -21.96 15.96 -17.35
N GLY A 61 -22.20 17.06 -16.62
CA GLY A 61 -21.60 17.28 -15.30
C GLY A 61 -22.03 16.23 -14.28
N ALA A 62 -23.32 15.84 -14.27
CA ALA A 62 -23.82 14.84 -13.34
C ALA A 62 -23.24 13.44 -13.64
N LEU A 63 -23.12 13.06 -14.92
CA LEU A 63 -22.46 11.82 -15.31
C LEU A 63 -20.99 11.79 -14.89
N SER A 64 -20.24 12.87 -15.15
CA SER A 64 -18.83 12.98 -14.82
C SER A 64 -18.59 12.88 -13.31
N MET A 65 -19.33 13.68 -12.53
CA MET A 65 -19.13 13.76 -11.08
C MET A 65 -19.66 12.52 -10.34
N LEU A 66 -20.75 11.90 -10.83
CA LEU A 66 -21.22 10.62 -10.31
C LEU A 66 -20.22 9.50 -10.64
N GLY A 67 -19.60 9.55 -11.81
CA GLY A 67 -18.51 8.63 -12.17
C GLY A 67 -17.31 8.74 -11.23
N VAL A 68 -16.87 9.96 -10.91
CA VAL A 68 -15.80 10.22 -9.93
C VAL A 68 -16.21 9.71 -8.55
N LEU A 69 -17.44 9.96 -8.10
CA LEU A 69 -17.96 9.48 -6.81
C LEU A 69 -17.99 7.93 -6.76
N CYS A 70 -18.42 7.27 -7.83
CA CYS A 70 -18.38 5.82 -7.92
C CYS A 70 -16.94 5.28 -7.82
N TYR A 71 -15.98 5.92 -8.46
CA TYR A 71 -14.56 5.56 -8.32
C TYR A 71 -14.07 5.71 -6.87
N GLN A 72 -14.38 6.81 -6.20
CA GLN A 72 -14.01 7.08 -4.81
C GLN A 72 -14.62 6.07 -3.81
N THR A 73 -15.77 5.51 -4.15
CA THR A 73 -16.49 4.52 -3.34
C THR A 73 -16.26 3.07 -3.80
N ASN A 74 -15.13 2.80 -4.49
CA ASN A 74 -14.70 1.48 -4.97
C ASN A 74 -15.68 0.78 -5.93
N ARG A 75 -16.52 1.54 -6.65
CA ARG A 75 -17.45 1.06 -7.67
C ARG A 75 -16.90 1.34 -9.07
N ALA A 76 -15.67 0.88 -9.32
CA ALA A 76 -14.89 1.24 -10.52
C ALA A 76 -15.59 0.87 -11.83
N GLN A 77 -16.26 -0.28 -11.91
CA GLN A 77 -17.01 -0.67 -13.12
C GLN A 77 -18.12 0.34 -13.44
N ARG A 78 -18.87 0.78 -12.42
CA ARG A 78 -19.90 1.81 -12.60
C ARG A 78 -19.31 3.18 -12.97
N ALA A 79 -18.14 3.51 -12.43
CA ALA A 79 -17.42 4.71 -12.81
C ALA A 79 -17.05 4.71 -14.29
N VAL A 80 -16.54 3.59 -14.83
CA VAL A 80 -16.22 3.45 -16.27
C VAL A 80 -17.47 3.71 -17.12
N GLU A 81 -18.62 3.10 -16.79
CA GLU A 81 -19.87 3.29 -17.55
C GLU A 81 -20.31 4.76 -17.60
N LEU A 82 -20.28 5.45 -16.45
CA LEU A 82 -20.73 6.83 -16.33
C LEU A 82 -19.78 7.80 -17.03
N LEU A 83 -18.47 7.62 -16.84
CA LEU A 83 -17.45 8.46 -17.46
C LEU A 83 -17.37 8.25 -18.98
N ALA A 84 -17.55 7.03 -19.46
CA ALA A 84 -17.62 6.75 -20.90
C ALA A 84 -18.84 7.44 -21.54
N ARG A 85 -20.00 7.45 -20.84
CA ARG A 85 -21.17 8.22 -21.30
C ARG A 85 -20.91 9.71 -21.32
N ALA A 86 -20.24 10.25 -20.29
CA ALA A 86 -19.87 11.66 -20.26
C ALA A 86 -18.95 12.05 -21.42
N VAL A 87 -17.92 11.22 -21.70
CA VAL A 87 -17.00 11.42 -22.84
C VAL A 87 -17.75 11.36 -24.17
N ALA A 88 -18.78 10.52 -24.31
CA ALA A 88 -19.58 10.45 -25.52
C ALA A 88 -20.44 11.71 -25.75
N ILE A 89 -20.83 12.40 -24.69
CA ILE A 89 -21.61 13.66 -24.76
C ILE A 89 -20.71 14.84 -25.05
N ASP A 90 -19.58 14.96 -24.33
CA ASP A 90 -18.59 16.02 -24.55
C ASP A 90 -17.18 15.41 -24.61
N PRO A 91 -16.69 15.10 -25.81
CA PRO A 91 -15.40 14.45 -26.00
C PRO A 91 -14.18 15.37 -25.87
N VAL A 92 -14.38 16.68 -25.71
CA VAL A 92 -13.29 17.67 -25.66
C VAL A 92 -12.93 18.14 -24.25
N GLN A 93 -13.30 17.35 -23.23
CA GLN A 93 -13.01 17.62 -21.82
C GLN A 93 -11.84 16.77 -21.32
N PRO A 94 -10.60 17.32 -21.19
CA PRO A 94 -9.42 16.54 -20.82
C PRO A 94 -9.56 15.88 -19.44
N GLY A 95 -10.17 16.58 -18.46
CA GLY A 95 -10.39 16.06 -17.11
C GLY A 95 -11.29 14.81 -17.08
N THR A 96 -12.31 14.73 -17.95
CA THR A 96 -13.20 13.56 -18.02
C THR A 96 -12.48 12.35 -18.60
N HIS A 97 -11.66 12.52 -19.63
CA HIS A 97 -10.79 11.47 -20.15
C HIS A 97 -9.77 10.99 -19.10
N SER A 98 -9.15 11.91 -18.34
CA SER A 98 -8.23 11.58 -17.26
C SER A 98 -8.91 10.77 -16.14
N ASN A 99 -10.15 11.12 -15.76
CA ASN A 99 -10.94 10.38 -14.79
C ASN A 99 -11.38 9.00 -15.30
N LEU A 100 -11.74 8.90 -16.60
CA LEU A 100 -12.05 7.64 -17.23
C LEU A 100 -10.83 6.70 -17.18
N ALA A 101 -9.63 7.21 -17.39
CA ALA A 101 -8.39 6.45 -17.29
C ALA A 101 -8.18 5.88 -15.87
N LEU A 102 -8.44 6.66 -14.81
CA LEU A 102 -8.38 6.16 -13.44
C LEU A 102 -9.34 4.99 -13.21
N ALA A 103 -10.59 5.14 -13.66
CA ALA A 103 -11.60 4.08 -13.52
C ALA A 103 -11.24 2.83 -14.32
N LEU A 104 -10.71 3.00 -15.56
CA LEU A 104 -10.25 1.90 -16.41
C LEU A 104 -9.09 1.14 -15.78
N ASN A 105 -8.13 1.83 -15.17
CA ASN A 105 -7.04 1.19 -14.43
C ASN A 105 -7.55 0.35 -13.26
N ALA A 106 -8.53 0.86 -12.52
CA ALA A 106 -9.10 0.15 -11.37
C ALA A 106 -9.84 -1.14 -11.76
N VAL A 107 -10.29 -1.26 -13.02
CA VAL A 107 -10.90 -2.49 -13.55
C VAL A 107 -9.93 -3.31 -14.43
N GLY A 108 -8.61 -3.06 -14.35
CA GLY A 108 -7.60 -3.83 -15.06
C GLY A 108 -7.46 -3.50 -16.56
N ARG A 109 -8.17 -2.47 -17.08
CA ARG A 109 -8.15 -2.05 -18.49
C ARG A 109 -7.06 -1.02 -18.77
N GLY A 110 -5.82 -1.34 -18.41
CA GLY A 110 -4.69 -0.39 -18.48
C GLY A 110 -4.38 0.14 -19.87
N ARG A 111 -4.57 -0.65 -20.96
CA ARG A 111 -4.36 -0.17 -22.33
C ARG A 111 -5.37 0.92 -22.70
N ASP A 112 -6.64 0.69 -22.41
CA ASP A 112 -7.70 1.68 -22.66
C ASP A 112 -7.51 2.93 -21.80
N ALA A 113 -6.94 2.78 -20.60
CA ALA A 113 -6.58 3.91 -19.74
C ALA A 113 -5.47 4.77 -20.38
N VAL A 114 -4.43 4.16 -20.95
CA VAL A 114 -3.38 4.91 -21.70
C VAL A 114 -4.00 5.69 -22.86
N GLU A 115 -4.85 5.05 -23.67
CA GLU A 115 -5.53 5.72 -24.80
C GLU A 115 -6.38 6.90 -24.34
N SER A 116 -7.08 6.75 -23.19
CA SER A 116 -7.89 7.83 -22.62
C SER A 116 -7.02 9.00 -22.16
N CYS A 117 -5.88 8.72 -21.54
CA CYS A 117 -4.91 9.76 -21.18
C CYS A 117 -4.31 10.45 -22.43
N ASP A 118 -3.98 9.69 -23.47
CA ASP A 118 -3.43 10.25 -24.72
C ASP A 118 -4.45 11.20 -25.37
N ARG A 119 -5.76 10.90 -25.31
CA ARG A 119 -6.81 11.84 -25.76
C ARG A 119 -6.88 13.09 -24.90
N ALA A 120 -6.78 12.95 -23.56
CA ALA A 120 -6.73 14.11 -22.67
C ALA A 120 -5.57 15.03 -23.00
N ILE A 121 -4.38 14.46 -23.24
CA ILE A 121 -3.14 15.19 -23.59
C ILE A 121 -3.26 15.84 -24.98
N ALA A 122 -3.91 15.19 -25.94
CA ALA A 122 -4.15 15.77 -27.26
C ALA A 122 -5.09 16.99 -27.21
N ILE A 123 -6.05 17.01 -26.28
CA ILE A 123 -6.98 18.13 -26.05
C ILE A 123 -6.26 19.26 -25.29
N ASP A 124 -5.60 18.93 -24.20
CA ASP A 124 -4.82 19.85 -23.37
C ASP A 124 -3.40 19.30 -23.13
N PRO A 125 -2.41 19.75 -23.91
CA PRO A 125 -1.01 19.32 -23.76
C PRO A 125 -0.37 19.69 -22.42
N ALA A 126 -1.03 20.50 -21.58
CA ALA A 126 -0.56 20.86 -20.25
C ALA A 126 -1.34 20.15 -19.11
N CYS A 127 -2.21 19.18 -19.42
CA CYS A 127 -3.00 18.44 -18.45
C CYS A 127 -2.12 17.53 -17.58
N VAL A 128 -1.72 18.03 -16.41
CA VAL A 128 -0.82 17.37 -15.46
C VAL A 128 -1.39 16.02 -15.01
N GLU A 129 -2.69 15.99 -14.67
CA GLU A 129 -3.38 14.78 -14.23
C GLU A 129 -3.37 13.68 -15.29
N ALA A 130 -3.49 14.05 -16.58
CA ALA A 130 -3.47 13.08 -17.67
C ALA A 130 -2.08 12.44 -17.81
N TYR A 131 -1.00 13.21 -17.72
CA TYR A 131 0.34 12.65 -17.70
C TYR A 131 0.60 11.78 -16.48
N SER A 132 0.18 12.20 -15.28
CA SER A 132 0.33 11.41 -14.04
C SER A 132 -0.43 10.09 -14.14
N ASN A 133 -1.67 10.10 -14.61
CA ASN A 133 -2.50 8.91 -14.76
C ASN A 133 -1.98 7.99 -15.89
N ARG A 134 -1.46 8.57 -16.99
CA ARG A 134 -0.77 7.82 -18.04
C ARG A 134 0.43 7.07 -17.47
N GLY A 135 1.24 7.73 -16.64
CA GLY A 135 2.36 7.11 -15.93
C GLY A 135 1.92 5.92 -15.10
N ASN A 136 0.84 6.06 -14.32
CA ASN A 136 0.28 4.96 -13.53
C ASN A 136 -0.20 3.79 -14.39
N SER A 137 -0.86 4.08 -15.52
CA SER A 137 -1.35 3.07 -16.45
C SER A 137 -0.21 2.29 -17.09
N LEU A 138 0.82 3.00 -17.56
CA LEU A 138 2.03 2.43 -18.13
C LEU A 138 2.81 1.59 -17.12
N TRP A 139 2.94 2.07 -15.89
CA TRP A 139 3.54 1.31 -14.80
C TRP A 139 2.80 -0.01 -14.56
N GLY A 140 1.46 0.02 -14.47
CA GLY A 140 0.63 -1.17 -14.35
C GLY A 140 0.82 -2.18 -15.50
N LEU A 141 1.09 -1.69 -16.71
CA LEU A 141 1.39 -2.49 -17.90
C LEU A 141 2.86 -2.97 -17.98
N GLY A 142 3.72 -2.63 -17.02
CA GLY A 142 5.14 -2.94 -17.02
C GLY A 142 6.00 -2.06 -17.95
N ARG A 143 5.42 -1.02 -18.58
CA ARG A 143 6.10 -0.05 -19.47
C ARG A 143 6.75 1.08 -18.64
N ARG A 144 7.76 0.71 -17.87
CA ARG A 144 8.30 1.51 -16.75
C ARG A 144 9.02 2.76 -17.19
N ASP A 145 9.81 2.70 -18.27
CA ASP A 145 10.54 3.86 -18.80
C ASP A 145 9.57 4.93 -19.32
N GLU A 146 8.52 4.50 -20.02
CA GLU A 146 7.48 5.40 -20.52
C GLU A 146 6.63 5.98 -19.36
N ALA A 147 6.48 5.23 -18.27
CA ALA A 147 5.85 5.74 -17.06
C ALA A 147 6.68 6.86 -16.43
N LEU A 148 8.00 6.67 -16.29
CA LEU A 148 8.91 7.71 -15.79
C LEU A 148 8.92 8.95 -16.70
N GLU A 149 8.89 8.77 -18.02
CA GLU A 149 8.77 9.89 -18.96
C GLU A 149 7.46 10.66 -18.77
N SER A 150 6.35 9.94 -18.59
CA SER A 150 5.04 10.56 -18.33
C SER A 150 5.02 11.34 -17.04
N TYR A 151 5.60 10.80 -15.96
CA TYR A 151 5.75 11.55 -14.69
C TYR A 151 6.65 12.78 -14.85
N ALA A 152 7.76 12.67 -15.59
CA ALA A 152 8.63 13.80 -15.86
C ALA A 152 7.90 14.92 -16.61
N ARG A 153 7.03 14.57 -17.57
CA ARG A 153 6.19 15.54 -18.28
C ARG A 153 5.18 16.22 -17.35
N ALA A 154 4.50 15.45 -16.48
CA ALA A 154 3.60 16.02 -15.49
C ALA A 154 4.31 17.04 -14.60
N LEU A 155 5.50 16.69 -14.07
CA LEU A 155 6.30 17.55 -13.19
C LEU A 155 6.97 18.72 -13.91
N ALA A 156 7.10 18.68 -15.23
CA ALA A 156 7.56 19.83 -16.02
C ALA A 156 6.49 20.93 -16.08
N PHE A 157 5.20 20.58 -16.04
CA PHE A 157 4.07 21.52 -16.00
C PHE A 157 3.71 21.96 -14.58
N ASP A 158 3.75 21.03 -13.62
CA ASP A 158 3.53 21.31 -12.20
C ASP A 158 4.62 20.63 -11.36
N PRO A 159 5.71 21.36 -11.04
CA PRO A 159 6.82 20.84 -10.23
C PRO A 159 6.42 20.44 -8.80
N ASP A 160 5.30 20.91 -8.29
CA ASP A 160 4.82 20.66 -6.93
C ASP A 160 3.67 19.64 -6.89
N HIS A 161 3.40 18.93 -8.00
CA HIS A 161 2.33 17.93 -8.05
C HIS A 161 2.65 16.70 -7.19
N ALA A 162 2.18 16.74 -5.95
CA ALA A 162 2.54 15.76 -4.91
C ALA A 162 2.23 14.31 -5.30
N GLN A 163 1.08 14.06 -5.95
CA GLN A 163 0.70 12.71 -6.37
C GLN A 163 1.68 12.13 -7.39
N THR A 164 2.16 12.94 -8.34
CA THR A 164 3.14 12.48 -9.32
C THR A 164 4.48 12.19 -8.69
N HIS A 165 4.97 13.05 -7.78
CA HIS A 165 6.20 12.76 -7.03
C HIS A 165 6.09 11.45 -6.25
N TRP A 166 4.98 11.23 -5.55
CA TRP A 166 4.72 10.02 -4.79
C TRP A 166 4.73 8.77 -5.67
N ASN A 167 4.01 8.79 -6.80
CA ASN A 167 3.94 7.67 -7.74
C ASN A 167 5.30 7.39 -8.39
N GLU A 168 6.00 8.43 -8.84
CA GLU A 168 7.36 8.30 -9.38
C GLU A 168 8.33 7.75 -8.33
N GLY A 169 8.20 8.18 -7.08
CA GLY A 169 9.00 7.67 -5.96
C GLY A 169 8.83 6.16 -5.78
N PHE A 170 7.61 5.66 -5.79
CA PHE A 170 7.34 4.22 -5.72
C PHE A 170 7.96 3.46 -6.89
N LEU A 171 7.79 3.94 -8.13
CA LEU A 171 8.38 3.29 -9.30
C LEU A 171 9.91 3.29 -9.24
N ARG A 172 10.54 4.41 -8.84
CA ARG A 172 11.99 4.47 -8.70
C ARG A 172 12.52 3.52 -7.63
N LEU A 173 11.84 3.41 -6.49
CA LEU A 173 12.20 2.44 -5.45
C LEU A 173 12.02 1.00 -5.94
N GLN A 174 10.96 0.71 -6.69
CA GLN A 174 10.73 -0.60 -7.29
C GLN A 174 11.84 -0.98 -8.29
N LEU A 175 12.39 0.00 -9.01
CA LEU A 175 13.54 -0.14 -9.91
C LEU A 175 14.91 -0.17 -9.18
N GLY A 176 14.92 -0.07 -7.85
CA GLY A 176 16.16 0.01 -7.07
C GLY A 176 16.89 1.35 -7.14
N GLN A 177 16.27 2.37 -7.72
CA GLN A 177 16.81 3.74 -7.84
C GLN A 177 16.59 4.52 -6.53
N PHE A 178 17.18 4.06 -5.43
CA PHE A 178 16.90 4.53 -4.08
C PHE A 178 17.27 5.98 -3.87
N ASP A 179 18.42 6.44 -4.40
CA ASP A 179 18.85 7.83 -4.26
C ASP A 179 17.83 8.83 -4.84
N ALA A 180 17.14 8.44 -5.91
CA ALA A 180 16.10 9.25 -6.53
C ALA A 180 14.71 8.99 -5.93
N GLY A 181 14.46 7.79 -5.38
CA GLY A 181 13.17 7.38 -4.86
C GLY A 181 12.89 7.94 -3.46
N TRP A 182 13.84 7.86 -2.53
CA TRP A 182 13.61 8.29 -1.15
C TRP A 182 13.18 9.75 -1.00
N PRO A 183 13.81 10.74 -1.66
CA PRO A 183 13.35 12.13 -1.56
C PRO A 183 11.90 12.32 -2.02
N LYS A 184 11.47 11.53 -3.01
CA LYS A 184 10.10 11.60 -3.52
C LYS A 184 9.08 10.97 -2.57
N GLN A 185 9.49 10.07 -1.67
CA GLN A 185 8.62 9.52 -0.63
C GLN A 185 8.20 10.57 0.41
N GLU A 186 8.98 11.64 0.61
CA GLU A 186 8.62 12.73 1.51
C GLU A 186 7.44 13.57 0.99
N TRP A 187 7.11 13.51 -0.30
CA TRP A 187 5.92 14.15 -0.86
C TRP A 187 4.60 13.58 -0.35
N ARG A 188 4.63 12.42 0.34
CA ARG A 188 3.44 11.86 1.03
C ARG A 188 2.80 12.86 1.99
N TRP A 189 3.58 13.76 2.56
CA TRP A 189 3.09 14.77 3.49
C TRP A 189 2.32 15.92 2.84
N HIS A 190 2.32 15.99 1.51
CA HIS A 190 1.51 16.91 0.71
C HIS A 190 0.24 16.25 0.17
N LEU A 191 0.07 14.92 0.39
CA LEU A 191 -1.14 14.20 -0.01
C LEU A 191 -2.20 14.33 1.11
N PRO A 192 -3.43 14.82 0.84
CA PRO A 192 -4.42 15.14 1.87
C PRO A 192 -4.72 13.98 2.83
N HIS A 193 -4.81 12.75 2.33
CA HIS A 193 -5.11 11.56 3.12
C HIS A 193 -3.94 11.11 4.02
N LEU A 194 -2.70 11.47 3.71
CA LEU A 194 -1.51 11.18 4.52
C LEU A 194 -1.10 12.39 5.36
N ALA A 195 -1.28 13.61 4.86
CA ALA A 195 -1.01 14.82 5.61
C ALA A 195 -1.76 14.90 6.94
N ALA A 196 -3.00 14.37 6.97
CA ALA A 196 -3.80 14.30 8.20
C ALA A 196 -3.17 13.43 9.30
N SER A 197 -2.28 12.49 8.94
CA SER A 197 -1.56 11.64 9.90
C SER A 197 -0.24 12.27 10.39
N ARG A 198 0.17 13.41 9.81
CA ARG A 198 1.37 14.13 10.22
C ARG A 198 1.21 14.65 11.64
N ARG A 199 2.17 14.34 12.49
CA ARG A 199 2.17 14.76 13.89
C ARG A 199 2.57 16.24 14.00
N PRO A 200 1.82 17.07 14.75
CA PRO A 200 2.10 18.50 14.90
C PRO A 200 3.17 18.75 15.97
N PHE A 201 4.33 18.10 15.86
CA PHE A 201 5.45 18.34 16.77
C PHE A 201 6.07 19.71 16.52
N THR A 202 6.47 20.38 17.60
CA THR A 202 7.20 21.66 17.55
C THR A 202 8.70 21.47 17.38
N GLN A 203 9.22 20.30 17.74
CA GLN A 203 10.61 19.93 17.56
C GLN A 203 10.93 19.76 16.07
N PRO A 204 12.17 20.05 15.64
CA PRO A 204 12.55 19.92 14.22
C PRO A 204 12.47 18.48 13.71
N LEU A 205 12.05 18.35 12.44
CA LEU A 205 12.09 17.09 11.69
C LEU A 205 13.54 16.78 11.31
N TRP A 206 14.03 15.59 11.69
CA TRP A 206 15.36 15.12 11.32
C TRP A 206 15.31 14.26 10.05
N LEU A 207 16.05 14.65 9.05
CA LEU A 207 16.24 13.94 7.78
C LEU A 207 17.72 13.70 7.47
N GLY A 208 18.55 13.49 8.49
CA GLY A 208 19.96 13.13 8.35
C GLY A 208 20.94 14.31 8.22
N LYS A 209 20.48 15.56 8.29
CA LYS A 209 21.34 16.74 8.11
C LYS A 209 22.00 17.23 9.40
N GLU A 210 21.26 17.17 10.51
CA GLU A 210 21.73 17.65 11.80
C GLU A 210 22.43 16.53 12.56
N ASP A 211 23.47 16.90 13.35
CA ASP A 211 24.10 15.98 14.28
C ASP A 211 23.12 15.57 15.39
N VAL A 212 23.02 14.27 15.63
CA VAL A 212 22.14 13.67 16.64
C VAL A 212 22.89 13.14 17.85
N ALA A 213 24.24 13.24 17.88
CA ALA A 213 25.02 12.76 19.00
C ALA A 213 24.62 13.47 20.30
N GLY A 214 24.30 12.68 21.33
CA GLY A 214 23.85 13.17 22.64
C GLY A 214 22.43 13.72 22.68
N ARG A 215 21.70 13.74 21.56
CA ARG A 215 20.30 14.22 21.48
C ARG A 215 19.31 13.05 21.60
N THR A 216 18.11 13.37 22.09
CA THR A 216 17.00 12.43 22.08
C THR A 216 16.22 12.57 20.77
N LEU A 217 16.20 11.51 19.96
CA LEU A 217 15.45 11.44 18.72
C LEU A 217 14.19 10.57 18.91
N LEU A 218 13.02 11.17 18.70
CA LEU A 218 11.75 10.45 18.60
C LEU A 218 11.62 9.88 17.18
N VAL A 219 11.69 8.55 17.08
CA VAL A 219 11.37 7.81 15.86
C VAL A 219 9.94 7.30 16.00
N HIS A 220 9.04 7.66 15.08
CA HIS A 220 7.62 7.33 15.25
C HIS A 220 7.02 6.60 14.05
N ALA A 221 6.18 5.62 14.34
CA ALA A 221 5.42 4.88 13.33
C ALA A 221 4.36 5.79 12.69
N GLU A 222 4.16 5.64 11.38
CA GLU A 222 3.22 6.46 10.59
C GLU A 222 2.28 5.64 9.69
N GLN A 223 2.70 4.48 9.24
CA GLN A 223 1.97 3.61 8.31
C GLN A 223 1.57 2.28 8.97
N GLY A 224 1.57 1.18 8.19
CA GLY A 224 1.13 -0.13 8.63
C GLY A 224 2.06 -0.82 9.63
N LEU A 225 1.59 -1.92 10.21
CA LEU A 225 2.38 -2.74 11.14
C LEU A 225 3.61 -3.34 10.46
N GLY A 226 3.46 -3.77 9.19
CA GLY A 226 4.56 -4.30 8.39
C GLY A 226 5.68 -3.28 8.16
N ASP A 227 5.30 -2.00 7.91
CA ASP A 227 6.26 -0.90 7.77
C ASP A 227 7.06 -0.67 9.05
N THR A 228 6.38 -0.70 10.19
CA THR A 228 7.04 -0.55 11.50
C THR A 228 8.00 -1.71 11.76
N ILE A 229 7.57 -2.95 11.50
CA ILE A 229 8.45 -4.14 11.65
C ILE A 229 9.64 -4.04 10.72
N GLN A 230 9.47 -3.61 9.47
CA GLN A 230 10.57 -3.49 8.53
C GLN A 230 11.56 -2.39 8.92
N PHE A 231 11.05 -1.19 9.22
CA PHE A 231 11.91 -0.01 9.39
C PHE A 231 12.41 0.19 10.82
N CYS A 232 11.89 -0.50 11.82
CA CYS A 232 12.45 -0.44 13.17
C CYS A 232 13.91 -0.92 13.25
N ARG A 233 14.42 -1.69 12.25
CA ARG A 233 15.82 -2.07 12.10
C ARG A 233 16.79 -0.89 12.06
N TYR A 234 16.31 0.26 11.61
CA TYR A 234 17.10 1.49 11.55
C TYR A 234 17.38 2.11 12.92
N ALA A 235 16.66 1.74 13.98
CA ALA A 235 16.90 2.26 15.33
C ALA A 235 18.32 2.03 15.80
N LYS A 236 18.89 0.85 15.52
CA LYS A 236 20.29 0.51 15.82
C LYS A 236 21.27 1.43 15.10
N LEU A 237 21.02 1.77 13.83
CA LEU A 237 21.88 2.65 13.06
C LEU A 237 21.82 4.08 13.57
N VAL A 238 20.65 4.56 13.94
CA VAL A 238 20.48 5.88 14.56
C VAL A 238 21.18 5.95 15.92
N ALA A 239 21.05 4.90 16.74
CA ALA A 239 21.77 4.82 18.02
C ALA A 239 23.29 4.81 17.83
N ALA A 240 23.81 4.17 16.77
CA ALA A 240 25.23 4.17 16.43
C ALA A 240 25.77 5.57 16.05
N LEU A 241 24.90 6.50 15.65
CA LEU A 241 25.24 7.93 15.48
C LEU A 241 25.30 8.69 16.81
N GLY A 242 25.11 8.03 17.96
CA GLY A 242 25.13 8.63 19.28
C GLY A 242 23.81 9.22 19.76
N ALA A 243 22.72 9.01 19.04
CA ALA A 243 21.38 9.44 19.46
C ALA A 243 20.83 8.57 20.59
N ARG A 244 20.07 9.19 21.50
CA ARG A 244 19.17 8.49 22.40
C ARG A 244 17.83 8.26 21.69
N VAL A 245 17.54 7.01 21.31
CA VAL A 245 16.35 6.68 20.51
C VAL A 245 15.14 6.41 21.40
N VAL A 246 14.09 7.20 21.20
CA VAL A 246 12.73 6.93 21.68
C VAL A 246 11.96 6.41 20.47
N LEU A 247 11.47 5.15 20.53
CA LEU A 247 10.70 4.57 19.44
C LEU A 247 9.21 4.52 19.81
N GLU A 248 8.36 5.24 19.08
CA GLU A 248 6.91 5.14 19.19
C GLU A 248 6.37 4.17 18.13
N VAL A 249 5.62 3.16 18.59
CA VAL A 249 5.03 2.12 17.73
C VAL A 249 3.53 1.99 17.93
N GLN A 250 2.84 1.30 17.03
CA GLN A 250 1.44 0.93 17.23
C GLN A 250 1.34 -0.01 18.44
N PRO A 251 0.26 0.09 19.27
CA PRO A 251 0.10 -0.70 20.47
C PRO A 251 0.31 -2.22 20.32
N PRO A 252 -0.14 -2.88 19.22
CA PRO A 252 0.09 -4.31 19.02
C PRO A 252 1.57 -4.72 18.92
N LEU A 253 2.46 -3.81 18.55
CA LEU A 253 3.88 -4.09 18.38
C LEU A 253 4.71 -3.85 19.62
N LYS A 254 4.16 -3.23 20.68
CA LYS A 254 4.92 -2.85 21.87
C LYS A 254 5.60 -4.06 22.53
N GLY A 255 4.85 -5.13 22.74
CA GLY A 255 5.40 -6.35 23.35
C GLY A 255 6.45 -7.03 22.46
N LEU A 256 6.20 -7.09 21.14
CA LEU A 256 7.11 -7.69 20.17
C LEU A 256 8.46 -6.98 20.09
N LEU A 257 8.45 -5.64 20.18
CA LEU A 257 9.65 -4.80 19.98
C LEU A 257 10.29 -4.34 21.29
N ALA A 258 9.87 -4.88 22.43
CA ALA A 258 10.32 -4.47 23.78
C ALA A 258 11.85 -4.56 23.96
N ASN A 259 12.50 -5.49 23.27
CA ASN A 259 13.94 -5.74 23.36
C ASN A 259 14.67 -5.39 22.06
N LEU A 260 14.14 -4.43 21.28
CA LEU A 260 14.77 -4.02 20.02
C LEU A 260 16.10 -3.30 20.28
N GLU A 261 17.17 -3.76 19.66
CA GLU A 261 18.50 -3.17 19.79
C GLU A 261 18.53 -1.72 19.30
N GLY A 262 19.22 -0.86 20.03
CA GLY A 262 19.35 0.56 19.71
C GLY A 262 18.19 1.43 20.21
N VAL A 263 17.17 0.87 20.85
CA VAL A 263 16.05 1.61 21.43
C VAL A 263 16.27 1.82 22.92
N ASN A 264 16.35 3.09 23.34
CA ASN A 264 16.48 3.45 24.76
C ASN A 264 15.15 3.45 25.48
N GLN A 265 14.07 3.82 24.79
CA GLN A 265 12.71 3.80 25.33
C GLN A 265 11.70 3.47 24.25
N LEU A 266 10.87 2.48 24.51
CA LEU A 266 9.75 2.10 23.63
C LEU A 266 8.43 2.62 24.18
N VAL A 267 7.65 3.30 23.34
CA VAL A 267 6.37 3.93 23.70
C VAL A 267 5.29 3.42 22.73
N ALA A 268 4.12 3.06 23.23
CA ALA A 268 3.00 2.79 22.35
C ALA A 268 2.28 4.10 21.97
N ARG A 269 1.79 4.17 20.72
CA ARG A 269 0.99 5.31 20.29
C ARG A 269 -0.21 5.51 21.21
N GLY A 270 -0.37 6.74 21.72
CA GLY A 270 -1.38 7.12 22.72
C GLY A 270 -0.85 7.18 24.15
N GLU A 271 0.34 6.64 24.43
CA GLU A 271 1.02 6.84 25.72
C GLU A 271 1.74 8.21 25.74
N PRO A 272 2.01 8.78 26.93
CA PRO A 272 2.77 10.01 27.06
C PRO A 272 4.19 9.85 26.48
N LEU A 273 4.59 10.78 25.62
CA LEU A 273 5.93 10.82 25.08
C LEU A 273 6.89 11.46 26.10
N PRO A 274 8.10 10.91 26.28
CA PRO A 274 9.15 11.61 27.02
C PRO A 274 9.61 12.86 26.26
N PRO A 275 10.34 13.78 26.90
CA PRO A 275 11.00 14.89 26.20
C PRO A 275 11.94 14.39 25.10
N PHE A 276 11.93 15.06 23.95
CA PHE A 276 12.81 14.77 22.81
C PHE A 276 13.24 16.07 22.12
N ASP A 277 14.38 16.03 21.45
CA ASP A 277 15.00 17.19 20.80
C ASP A 277 14.63 17.27 19.32
N LEU A 278 14.52 16.12 18.67
CA LEU A 278 14.25 15.96 17.23
C LEU A 278 13.25 14.83 17.04
N HIS A 279 12.57 14.83 15.90
CA HIS A 279 11.72 13.68 15.53
C HIS A 279 11.92 13.26 14.09
N THR A 280 11.60 11.99 13.78
CA THR A 280 11.59 11.48 12.42
C THR A 280 10.54 10.36 12.28
N PRO A 281 9.75 10.34 11.19
CA PRO A 281 8.93 9.18 10.85
C PRO A 281 9.81 7.98 10.47
N LEU A 282 9.39 6.77 10.81
CA LEU A 282 10.13 5.54 10.46
C LEU A 282 10.43 5.43 8.97
N MET A 283 9.47 5.79 8.11
CA MET A 283 9.61 5.71 6.65
C MET A 283 10.56 6.76 6.07
N SER A 284 10.98 7.77 6.86
CA SER A 284 11.97 8.77 6.44
C SER A 284 13.40 8.35 6.78
N LEU A 285 13.61 7.32 7.60
CA LEU A 285 14.94 6.85 8.01
C LEU A 285 15.83 6.39 6.84
N PRO A 286 15.30 5.69 5.80
CA PRO A 286 16.12 5.36 4.63
C PRO A 286 16.70 6.60 3.93
N LEU A 287 15.90 7.67 3.81
CA LEU A 287 16.40 8.96 3.31
C LEU A 287 17.43 9.58 4.24
N ALA A 288 17.10 9.67 5.54
CA ALA A 288 17.97 10.30 6.54
C ALA A 288 19.35 9.63 6.64
N LEU A 289 19.41 8.32 6.43
CA LEU A 289 20.64 7.52 6.51
C LEU A 289 21.26 7.21 5.13
N GLY A 290 20.72 7.78 4.05
CA GLY A 290 21.25 7.62 2.70
C GLY A 290 21.29 6.17 2.23
N THR A 291 20.25 5.38 2.55
CA THR A 291 20.18 3.95 2.23
C THR A 291 20.22 3.72 0.72
N LYS A 292 21.21 2.97 0.27
CA LYS A 292 21.37 2.49 -1.12
C LYS A 292 20.96 1.04 -1.25
N LEU A 293 20.71 0.58 -2.47
CA LEU A 293 20.28 -0.79 -2.73
C LEU A 293 21.28 -1.85 -2.26
N ASP A 294 22.58 -1.57 -2.41
CA ASP A 294 23.70 -2.42 -2.02
C ASP A 294 24.10 -2.27 -0.54
N ALA A 295 23.50 -1.30 0.16
CA ALA A 295 23.80 -0.98 1.55
C ALA A 295 22.53 -1.02 2.44
N ILE A 296 21.53 -1.82 2.06
CA ILE A 296 20.36 -2.06 2.89
C ILE A 296 20.80 -2.74 4.20
N PRO A 297 20.37 -2.27 5.38
CA PRO A 297 20.65 -2.97 6.63
C PRO A 297 19.86 -4.29 6.69
N SER A 298 20.43 -5.36 6.14
CA SER A 298 19.77 -6.65 5.93
C SER A 298 20.14 -7.69 7.01
N GLU A 299 20.48 -7.25 8.23
CA GLU A 299 20.72 -8.17 9.34
C GLU A 299 19.52 -9.10 9.54
N SER A 300 19.80 -10.40 9.67
CA SER A 300 18.78 -11.41 10.01
C SER A 300 18.49 -11.38 11.52
N ALA A 301 17.25 -11.70 11.89
CA ALA A 301 16.83 -11.89 13.29
C ALA A 301 17.03 -10.68 14.21
N TYR A 302 16.66 -9.46 13.74
CA TYR A 302 16.67 -8.28 14.59
C TYR A 302 15.42 -8.16 15.49
N VAL A 303 14.34 -8.90 15.22
CA VAL A 303 13.19 -9.08 16.11
C VAL A 303 13.29 -10.45 16.78
N ARG A 304 13.20 -10.48 18.11
CA ARG A 304 13.34 -11.69 18.91
C ARG A 304 12.13 -11.87 19.81
N CYS A 305 11.59 -13.08 19.85
CA CYS A 305 10.54 -13.44 20.81
C CYS A 305 11.15 -13.89 22.13
N ASP A 306 10.33 -13.81 23.18
CA ASP A 306 10.64 -14.36 24.51
C ASP A 306 10.92 -15.88 24.39
N PRO A 307 12.11 -16.36 24.82
CA PRO A 307 12.45 -17.78 24.78
C PRO A 307 11.48 -18.67 25.56
N ASP A 308 10.96 -18.22 26.71
CA ASP A 308 10.01 -18.97 27.51
C ASP A 308 8.65 -19.11 26.80
N ALA A 309 8.24 -18.08 26.07
CA ALA A 309 7.04 -18.16 25.24
C ALA A 309 7.21 -19.16 24.08
N ILE A 310 8.40 -19.22 23.46
CA ILE A 310 8.72 -20.22 22.44
C ILE A 310 8.68 -21.63 23.04
N LEU A 311 9.22 -21.84 24.26
CA LEU A 311 9.18 -23.13 24.94
C LEU A 311 7.75 -23.57 25.23
N ARG A 312 6.91 -22.69 25.78
CA ARG A 312 5.48 -22.98 26.03
C ARG A 312 4.76 -23.42 24.73
N TRP A 313 5.01 -22.73 23.62
CA TRP A 313 4.42 -23.11 22.33
C TRP A 313 4.96 -24.46 21.84
N ARG A 314 6.27 -24.74 22.02
CA ARG A 314 6.87 -26.02 21.64
C ARG A 314 6.24 -27.18 22.41
N GLU A 315 6.01 -27.03 23.71
CA GLU A 315 5.32 -27.99 24.54
C GLU A 315 3.86 -28.21 24.11
N LYS A 316 3.14 -27.12 23.84
CA LYS A 316 1.75 -27.18 23.36
C LYS A 316 1.60 -27.88 22.02
N LEU A 317 2.53 -27.66 21.10
CA LEU A 317 2.52 -28.29 19.78
C LEU A 317 2.93 -29.78 19.85
N GLY A 318 3.74 -30.14 20.82
CA GLY A 318 4.35 -31.47 20.94
C GLY A 318 5.47 -31.74 19.92
N PRO A 319 6.08 -32.90 19.98
CA PRO A 319 7.09 -33.32 19.02
C PRO A 319 6.48 -33.54 17.63
N SER A 320 7.25 -33.24 16.59
CA SER A 320 6.88 -33.55 15.21
C SER A 320 8.12 -34.02 14.44
N THR A 321 7.94 -35.02 13.60
CA THR A 321 8.94 -35.48 12.61
C THR A 321 8.76 -34.76 11.28
N LEU A 322 7.58 -34.12 11.07
CA LEU A 322 7.31 -33.36 9.87
C LEU A 322 7.64 -31.87 10.08
N PRO A 323 8.16 -31.21 9.05
CA PRO A 323 8.37 -29.78 9.09
C PRO A 323 7.04 -29.00 9.26
N ARG A 324 7.11 -27.81 9.85
CA ARG A 324 5.98 -26.93 10.11
C ARG A 324 5.98 -25.76 9.15
N ILE A 325 4.90 -25.59 8.42
CA ILE A 325 4.76 -24.52 7.42
C ILE A 325 3.60 -23.59 7.81
N GLY A 326 3.93 -22.32 8.01
CA GLY A 326 2.93 -21.26 8.25
C GLY A 326 2.40 -20.69 6.94
N LEU A 327 1.08 -20.46 6.84
CA LEU A 327 0.40 -19.95 5.67
C LEU A 327 -0.31 -18.62 5.95
N VAL A 328 -0.15 -17.65 5.03
CA VAL A 328 -0.94 -16.40 4.97
C VAL A 328 -1.25 -16.12 3.50
N TRP A 329 -2.52 -16.00 3.15
CA TRP A 329 -2.96 -15.89 1.77
C TRP A 329 -3.63 -14.56 1.41
N GLN A 330 -4.06 -13.78 2.40
CA GLN A 330 -4.77 -12.53 2.16
C GLN A 330 -4.02 -11.34 2.77
N GLY A 331 -3.80 -10.33 1.96
CA GLY A 331 -3.31 -9.01 2.35
C GLY A 331 -4.42 -7.98 2.49
N THR A 332 -4.06 -6.73 2.77
CA THR A 332 -5.02 -5.61 2.88
C THR A 332 -5.57 -5.14 1.53
N ALA A 333 -4.91 -5.48 0.43
CA ALA A 333 -5.33 -5.17 -0.93
C ALA A 333 -5.61 -6.48 -1.70
N ASP A 334 -6.72 -6.50 -2.45
CA ASP A 334 -7.16 -7.69 -3.16
C ASP A 334 -6.12 -8.22 -4.16
N ASN A 335 -5.43 -7.32 -4.87
CA ASN A 335 -4.40 -7.69 -5.84
C ASN A 335 -3.14 -8.33 -5.23
N LYS A 336 -2.97 -8.26 -3.90
CA LYS A 336 -1.89 -8.92 -3.16
C LYS A 336 -2.31 -10.27 -2.59
N SER A 337 -3.56 -10.65 -2.72
CA SER A 337 -4.15 -11.85 -2.11
C SER A 337 -4.15 -13.02 -3.08
N VAL A 338 -3.82 -14.21 -2.58
CA VAL A 338 -3.99 -15.49 -3.28
C VAL A 338 -5.32 -16.09 -2.80
N PRO A 339 -6.26 -16.47 -3.67
CA PRO A 339 -7.48 -17.16 -3.22
C PRO A 339 -7.14 -18.41 -2.39
N LEU A 340 -7.80 -18.58 -1.22
CA LEU A 340 -7.52 -19.71 -0.32
C LEU A 340 -7.65 -21.04 -1.06
N ALA A 341 -8.64 -21.20 -1.93
CA ALA A 341 -8.83 -22.41 -2.74
C ALA A 341 -7.58 -22.77 -3.58
N GLN A 342 -6.79 -21.78 -4.02
CA GLN A 342 -5.51 -22.04 -4.70
C GLN A 342 -4.39 -22.33 -3.70
N MET A 343 -4.35 -21.61 -2.56
CA MET A 343 -3.36 -21.82 -1.50
C MET A 343 -3.43 -23.24 -0.92
N LEU A 344 -4.63 -23.83 -0.83
CA LEU A 344 -4.87 -25.21 -0.44
C LEU A 344 -4.11 -26.23 -1.34
N GLY A 345 -3.79 -25.86 -2.58
CA GLY A 345 -2.95 -26.66 -3.47
C GLY A 345 -1.51 -26.89 -2.96
N LEU A 346 -1.07 -26.18 -1.92
CA LEU A 346 0.23 -26.40 -1.26
C LEU A 346 0.16 -27.49 -0.20
N VAL A 347 -1.02 -27.77 0.35
CA VAL A 347 -1.21 -28.71 1.45
C VAL A 347 -0.91 -30.12 0.97
N SER A 348 -0.04 -30.82 1.70
CA SER A 348 0.44 -32.14 1.34
C SER A 348 0.96 -32.88 2.58
N PRO A 349 1.07 -34.22 2.56
CA PRO A 349 1.48 -34.99 3.73
C PRO A 349 2.95 -34.80 4.12
N VAL A 350 3.75 -34.07 3.37
CA VAL A 350 5.19 -33.85 3.65
C VAL A 350 5.45 -32.85 4.77
N ALA A 351 4.41 -32.11 5.23
CA ALA A 351 4.53 -31.07 6.26
C ALA A 351 3.25 -30.93 7.09
N GLN A 352 3.36 -30.28 8.24
CA GLN A 352 2.23 -29.78 9.01
C GLN A 352 1.97 -28.31 8.64
N PHE A 353 0.72 -27.97 8.34
CA PHE A 353 0.35 -26.62 7.92
C PHE A 353 -0.39 -25.87 9.03
N PHE A 354 -0.05 -24.58 9.18
CA PHE A 354 -0.60 -23.68 10.20
C PHE A 354 -1.11 -22.41 9.54
N SER A 355 -2.34 -22.03 9.83
CA SER A 355 -2.88 -20.74 9.41
C SER A 355 -2.39 -19.64 10.34
N PHE A 356 -1.78 -18.61 9.76
CA PHE A 356 -1.44 -17.33 10.40
C PHE A 356 -2.28 -16.18 9.83
N GLN A 357 -3.33 -16.51 9.07
CA GLN A 357 -4.21 -15.51 8.47
C GLN A 357 -5.02 -14.79 9.53
N GLN A 358 -5.02 -13.45 9.45
CA GLN A 358 -5.86 -12.58 10.27
C GLN A 358 -7.10 -12.14 9.49
N GLY A 359 -8.24 -12.00 10.18
CA GLY A 359 -9.47 -11.50 9.55
C GLY A 359 -10.01 -12.44 8.47
N VAL A 360 -10.04 -13.74 8.74
CA VAL A 360 -10.55 -14.76 7.81
C VAL A 360 -11.99 -14.44 7.43
N SER A 361 -12.31 -14.44 6.13
CA SER A 361 -13.66 -14.26 5.63
C SER A 361 -14.57 -15.46 5.98
N VAL A 362 -15.88 -15.26 6.00
CA VAL A 362 -16.82 -16.36 6.25
C VAL A 362 -16.66 -17.49 5.22
N ALA A 363 -16.40 -17.13 3.96
CA ALA A 363 -16.18 -18.11 2.89
C ALA A 363 -14.87 -18.89 3.10
N ASP A 364 -13.78 -18.22 3.46
CA ASP A 364 -12.51 -18.87 3.74
C ASP A 364 -12.57 -19.72 5.00
N GLN A 365 -13.33 -19.30 6.03
CA GLN A 365 -13.52 -20.10 7.23
C GLN A 365 -14.23 -21.42 6.91
N ALA A 366 -15.27 -21.40 6.07
CA ALA A 366 -15.94 -22.61 5.64
C ALA A 366 -14.99 -23.57 4.86
N LEU A 367 -14.05 -23.01 4.08
CA LEU A 367 -13.00 -23.81 3.43
C LEU A 367 -12.03 -24.40 4.46
N LEU A 368 -11.56 -23.61 5.42
CA LEU A 368 -10.67 -24.11 6.48
C LEU A 368 -11.33 -25.19 7.34
N ASP A 369 -12.62 -25.07 7.63
CA ASP A 369 -13.36 -26.07 8.40
C ASP A 369 -13.47 -27.43 7.66
N SER A 370 -13.41 -27.40 6.33
CA SER A 370 -13.36 -28.62 5.50
C SER A 370 -11.94 -29.18 5.30
N HIS A 371 -10.90 -28.46 5.79
CA HIS A 371 -9.49 -28.83 5.67
C HIS A 371 -8.80 -28.89 7.06
N PRO A 372 -9.17 -29.88 7.91
CA PRO A 372 -8.66 -29.97 9.28
C PRO A 372 -7.14 -30.22 9.36
N GLU A 373 -6.49 -30.56 8.24
CA GLU A 373 -5.04 -30.64 8.12
C GLU A 373 -4.33 -29.30 8.25
N ILE A 374 -5.07 -28.18 8.14
CA ILE A 374 -4.55 -26.82 8.41
C ILE A 374 -4.91 -26.43 9.84
N ARG A 375 -3.92 -26.39 10.70
CA ARG A 375 -4.08 -26.01 12.10
C ARG A 375 -4.32 -24.51 12.23
N GLN A 376 -5.29 -24.12 13.07
CA GLN A 376 -5.68 -22.73 13.32
C GLN A 376 -5.31 -22.29 14.77
N ASP A 377 -4.07 -22.59 15.19
CA ASP A 377 -3.60 -22.31 16.57
C ASP A 377 -3.25 -20.82 16.78
N ALA A 378 -3.03 -20.03 15.71
CA ALA A 378 -2.53 -18.67 15.77
C ALA A 378 -3.67 -17.61 15.86
N ALA A 379 -4.48 -17.67 16.90
CA ALA A 379 -5.59 -16.73 17.11
C ALA A 379 -5.14 -15.32 17.59
N GLY A 380 -3.94 -15.21 18.15
CA GLY A 380 -3.44 -13.99 18.81
C GLY A 380 -2.51 -13.10 17.99
N LEU A 381 -2.34 -13.35 16.68
CA LEU A 381 -1.43 -12.54 15.84
C LEU A 381 -1.89 -11.08 15.65
N HIS A 382 -3.14 -10.75 15.95
CA HIS A 382 -3.63 -9.38 15.88
C HIS A 382 -2.87 -8.42 16.84
N ASN A 383 -2.26 -8.95 17.91
CA ASN A 383 -1.38 -8.23 18.84
C ASN A 383 0.03 -8.85 18.89
N PHE A 384 0.36 -9.73 17.96
CA PHE A 384 1.63 -10.48 17.85
C PHE A 384 1.98 -11.35 19.07
N ALA A 385 1.02 -11.66 19.95
CA ALA A 385 1.24 -12.56 21.07
C ALA A 385 1.63 -13.98 20.63
N ASP A 386 1.20 -14.40 19.43
CA ASP A 386 1.53 -15.69 18.85
C ASP A 386 2.78 -15.64 17.93
N ALA A 387 3.54 -14.52 17.93
CA ALA A 387 4.85 -14.48 17.26
C ALA A 387 5.80 -15.62 17.67
N PRO A 388 5.81 -16.09 18.94
CA PRO A 388 6.58 -17.28 19.35
C PRO A 388 6.17 -18.56 18.63
N LEU A 389 4.90 -18.72 18.22
CA LEU A 389 4.46 -19.82 17.37
C LEU A 389 5.07 -19.73 15.97
N LEU A 390 5.13 -18.51 15.40
CA LEU A 390 5.78 -18.28 14.11
C LEU A 390 7.28 -18.64 14.16
N ALA A 391 7.93 -18.43 15.32
CA ALA A 391 9.32 -18.80 15.53
C ALA A 391 9.56 -20.32 15.42
N LEU A 392 8.55 -21.16 15.62
CA LEU A 392 8.62 -22.62 15.53
C LEU A 392 8.35 -23.17 14.13
N MET A 393 8.03 -22.30 13.16
CA MET A 393 7.87 -22.73 11.76
C MET A 393 9.22 -22.94 11.09
N ASP A 394 9.32 -23.99 10.28
CA ASP A 394 10.50 -24.28 9.44
C ASP A 394 10.46 -23.47 8.15
N LEU A 395 9.26 -23.09 7.72
CA LEU A 395 8.99 -22.23 6.57
C LEU A 395 7.73 -21.39 6.82
N VAL A 396 7.74 -20.15 6.38
CA VAL A 396 6.55 -19.31 6.32
C VAL A 396 6.27 -18.97 4.86
N ILE A 397 5.06 -19.25 4.39
CA ILE A 397 4.59 -18.85 3.05
C ILE A 397 3.51 -17.79 3.26
N SER A 398 3.83 -16.56 2.92
CA SER A 398 2.96 -15.43 3.17
C SER A 398 2.96 -14.48 1.98
N VAL A 399 1.78 -14.07 1.53
CA VAL A 399 1.68 -12.92 0.64
C VAL A 399 2.24 -11.66 1.34
N ASP A 400 2.37 -10.56 0.62
CA ASP A 400 2.91 -9.28 1.13
C ASP A 400 2.06 -8.72 2.29
N THR A 401 2.42 -9.10 3.51
CA THR A 401 1.73 -8.76 4.76
C THR A 401 2.70 -8.47 5.89
N SER A 402 2.19 -7.96 7.03
CA SER A 402 2.98 -7.79 8.26
C SER A 402 3.58 -9.10 8.78
N VAL A 403 2.96 -10.26 8.49
CA VAL A 403 3.49 -11.58 8.86
C VAL A 403 4.73 -11.94 8.05
N ALA A 404 4.75 -11.63 6.74
CA ALA A 404 5.95 -11.80 5.91
C ALA A 404 7.12 -10.97 6.48
N HIS A 405 6.86 -9.69 6.80
CA HIS A 405 7.85 -8.82 7.41
C HIS A 405 8.31 -9.33 8.79
N LEU A 406 7.39 -9.84 9.61
CA LEU A 406 7.72 -10.42 10.91
C LEU A 406 8.61 -11.66 10.75
N ALA A 407 8.22 -12.59 9.88
CA ALA A 407 9.00 -13.80 9.63
C ALA A 407 10.43 -13.46 9.16
N GLY A 408 10.57 -12.51 8.23
CA GLY A 408 11.86 -12.01 7.77
C GLY A 408 12.66 -11.31 8.88
N ALA A 409 12.00 -10.48 9.70
CA ALA A 409 12.62 -9.81 10.84
C ALA A 409 13.11 -10.77 11.92
N MET A 410 12.47 -11.93 12.05
CA MET A 410 12.88 -13.04 12.94
C MET A 410 13.92 -13.96 12.30
N GLY A 411 14.36 -13.72 11.06
CA GLY A 411 15.31 -14.55 10.34
C GLY A 411 14.76 -15.91 9.90
N LYS A 412 13.44 -16.04 9.78
CA LYS A 412 12.79 -17.29 9.33
C LYS A 412 12.91 -17.45 7.82
N ALA A 413 13.06 -18.69 7.36
CA ALA A 413 12.88 -19.01 5.96
C ALA A 413 11.46 -18.59 5.54
N THR A 414 11.36 -17.72 4.57
CA THR A 414 10.07 -17.13 4.16
C THR A 414 9.96 -17.12 2.65
N TRP A 415 8.86 -17.64 2.13
CA TRP A 415 8.53 -17.60 0.72
C TRP A 415 7.36 -16.63 0.50
N VAL A 416 7.54 -15.71 -0.44
CA VAL A 416 6.56 -14.65 -0.66
C VAL A 416 5.99 -14.75 -2.07
N PRO A 417 4.75 -15.25 -2.22
CA PRO A 417 3.98 -15.11 -3.45
C PRO A 417 3.69 -13.63 -3.72
N LEU A 418 4.04 -13.15 -4.91
CA LEU A 418 3.94 -11.76 -5.30
C LEU A 418 3.08 -11.58 -6.55
N PRO A 419 2.27 -10.52 -6.62
CA PRO A 419 1.54 -10.15 -7.83
C PRO A 419 2.50 -9.75 -8.95
N TYR A 420 1.99 -9.66 -10.18
CA TYR A 420 2.74 -9.23 -11.37
C TYR A 420 3.40 -7.86 -11.19
N ASN A 421 2.69 -6.93 -10.56
CA ASN A 421 3.25 -5.62 -10.17
C ASN A 421 3.32 -5.52 -8.65
N PRO A 422 4.43 -5.95 -8.03
CA PRO A 422 4.57 -6.00 -6.57
C PRO A 422 4.86 -4.64 -5.96
N ASP A 423 4.77 -4.55 -4.64
CA ASP A 423 5.25 -3.40 -3.89
C ASP A 423 6.76 -3.18 -4.12
N TRP A 424 7.21 -1.93 -4.06
CA TRP A 424 8.59 -1.51 -4.32
C TRP A 424 9.62 -2.25 -3.44
N ARG A 425 9.25 -2.71 -2.26
CA ARG A 425 10.13 -3.43 -1.32
C ARG A 425 10.68 -4.71 -1.90
N TRP A 426 9.91 -5.33 -2.78
CA TRP A 426 10.25 -6.62 -3.39
C TRP A 426 11.06 -6.47 -4.66
N LEU A 427 11.25 -5.22 -5.15
CA LEU A 427 11.93 -4.94 -6.41
C LEU A 427 11.33 -5.73 -7.60
N LEU A 428 12.11 -5.88 -8.67
CA LEU A 428 11.72 -6.58 -9.90
C LEU A 428 12.78 -7.63 -10.26
N GLU A 429 12.39 -8.62 -11.07
CA GLU A 429 13.28 -9.56 -11.79
C GLU A 429 14.29 -10.30 -10.90
N ARG A 430 13.95 -10.53 -9.62
CA ARG A 430 14.79 -11.27 -8.69
C ARG A 430 13.98 -12.21 -7.80
N GLU A 431 14.60 -13.32 -7.37
CA GLU A 431 13.98 -14.30 -6.48
C GLU A 431 14.39 -14.10 -5.00
N ASP A 432 15.45 -13.34 -4.74
CA ASP A 432 15.90 -12.99 -3.38
C ASP A 432 15.33 -11.65 -2.93
N CYS A 433 15.40 -11.37 -1.65
CA CYS A 433 14.94 -10.11 -1.06
C CYS A 433 16.12 -9.37 -0.41
N PRO A 434 16.47 -8.14 -0.84
CA PRO A 434 17.59 -7.42 -0.27
C PRO A 434 17.34 -6.96 1.18
N TRP A 435 16.07 -6.89 1.60
CA TRP A 435 15.69 -6.55 2.97
C TRP A 435 15.81 -7.71 3.95
N TYR A 436 15.66 -8.96 3.47
CA TYR A 436 15.58 -10.15 4.30
C TYR A 436 16.29 -11.32 3.63
N PRO A 437 17.53 -11.67 4.06
CA PRO A 437 18.34 -12.69 3.38
C PRO A 437 17.69 -14.09 3.34
N GLY A 438 16.79 -14.38 4.28
CA GLY A 438 16.07 -15.67 4.35
C GLY A 438 14.80 -15.75 3.49
N MET A 439 14.49 -14.71 2.71
CA MET A 439 13.31 -14.69 1.87
C MET A 439 13.57 -15.13 0.44
N ARG A 440 12.60 -15.86 -0.14
CA ARG A 440 12.53 -16.16 -1.56
C ARG A 440 11.19 -15.66 -2.13
N LEU A 441 11.26 -15.02 -3.30
CA LEU A 441 10.14 -14.35 -3.95
C LEU A 441 9.64 -15.18 -5.13
N PHE A 442 8.32 -15.41 -5.17
CA PHE A 442 7.64 -16.14 -6.25
C PHE A 442 6.68 -15.19 -6.95
N ARG A 443 6.93 -14.86 -8.20
CA ARG A 443 6.26 -13.79 -8.93
C ARG A 443 5.26 -14.32 -9.93
N GLN A 444 4.10 -13.68 -10.03
CA GLN A 444 3.18 -13.93 -11.14
C GLN A 444 3.87 -13.61 -12.47
N PRO A 445 3.83 -14.53 -13.46
CA PRO A 445 4.35 -14.28 -14.81
C PRO A 445 3.45 -13.36 -15.64
N ALA A 446 2.14 -13.30 -15.29
CA ALA A 446 1.13 -12.44 -15.86
C ALA A 446 0.12 -12.02 -14.77
N PRO A 447 -0.61 -10.91 -14.94
CA PRO A 447 -1.65 -10.51 -13.99
C PRO A 447 -2.62 -11.65 -13.68
N GLU A 448 -2.94 -11.83 -12.40
CA GLU A 448 -3.87 -12.84 -11.86
C GLU A 448 -3.45 -14.32 -12.02
N ASP A 449 -2.29 -14.62 -12.59
CA ASP A 449 -1.80 -16.01 -12.74
C ASP A 449 -1.18 -16.52 -11.43
N TRP A 450 -2.00 -16.70 -10.41
CA TRP A 450 -1.60 -17.35 -9.16
C TRP A 450 -1.37 -18.86 -9.32
N GLY A 451 -2.03 -19.49 -10.29
CA GLY A 451 -1.87 -20.94 -10.56
C GLY A 451 -0.44 -21.33 -10.86
N CYS A 452 0.27 -20.55 -11.68
CA CYS A 452 1.68 -20.75 -11.98
C CYS A 452 2.53 -20.61 -10.70
N VAL A 453 2.30 -19.56 -9.89
CA VAL A 453 3.03 -19.30 -8.64
C VAL A 453 2.85 -20.47 -7.65
N ILE A 454 1.61 -20.90 -7.41
CA ILE A 454 1.31 -21.99 -6.46
C ILE A 454 1.92 -23.31 -6.94
N THR A 455 1.91 -23.59 -8.24
CA THR A 455 2.55 -24.77 -8.81
C THR A 455 4.06 -24.76 -8.55
N GLN A 456 4.72 -23.62 -8.74
CA GLN A 456 6.15 -23.47 -8.46
C GLN A 456 6.46 -23.64 -6.98
N VAL A 457 5.70 -22.97 -6.10
CA VAL A 457 5.87 -23.08 -4.63
C VAL A 457 5.70 -24.52 -4.17
N ARG A 458 4.67 -25.23 -4.66
CA ARG A 458 4.44 -26.65 -4.33
C ARG A 458 5.61 -27.54 -4.75
N LYS A 459 6.15 -27.33 -5.96
CA LYS A 459 7.33 -28.05 -6.43
C LYS A 459 8.53 -27.88 -5.48
N GLU A 460 8.75 -26.65 -5.03
CA GLU A 460 9.84 -26.32 -4.11
C GLU A 460 9.61 -26.90 -2.69
N ILE A 461 8.35 -26.95 -2.19
CA ILE A 461 8.01 -27.64 -0.93
C ILE A 461 8.41 -29.11 -1.04
N THR A 462 8.01 -29.78 -2.12
CA THR A 462 8.34 -31.21 -2.35
C THR A 462 9.84 -31.41 -2.46
N ALA A 463 10.56 -30.54 -3.16
CA ALA A 463 12.02 -30.67 -3.30
C ALA A 463 12.76 -30.43 -1.97
N ARG A 464 12.21 -29.65 -1.05
CA ARG A 464 12.85 -29.29 0.22
C ARG A 464 12.51 -30.28 1.34
N PHE A 465 11.32 -30.85 1.35
CA PHE A 465 10.78 -31.61 2.48
C PHE A 465 10.25 -33.01 2.10
N GLY A 466 10.12 -33.35 0.83
CA GLY A 466 9.71 -34.64 0.30
C GLY A 466 10.91 -35.48 -0.05
#